data_785af6ec6bd1e18b263224cc97265e1b
#
_entry.id   785af6ec6bd1e18b263224cc97265e1b
#
_cell.length_a   1.000
_cell.length_b   1.000
_cell.length_c   1.000
_cell.angle_alpha   90.00
_cell.angle_beta   90.00
_cell.angle_gamma   90.00
#
_symmetry.space_group_name_H-M   'P 1'
#
loop_
_entity.id
_entity.type
_entity.pdbx_description
1 polymer ?
#
loop_
_entity_poly.entity_id
_entity_poly.type
_entity_poly.pdbx_seq_one_letter_code
_entity_poly.pdbx_strand_id
1 'polypeptide(L)'
;MTEQPELTVIMPVYNVERYLTRALDHLAQQDDPNFKLLIVNDGSTDNTRKIAESYRERFRYFKIINKHNGGLSDARNVGIANVDTPYFTFHDGDDWVDSGYTAFFVNAFHDHPDAAMVSCGFWLDYENKQGSVPVTKKVVRGMKGKARTYQLISNPFGSLCDNHCLATPVKGYTWNKGYKLAVVRQNHLSFKKNLAFMEDQIFNVQYLALTEGFYCDSKPLYHYWQRKDSMVHRFNSKMIPDNFKANYIIAKIIIRSLWHEHKKENGSNQKLIEASERDQR
;
A
#
# COMPACT_ATOMS: atom_id res chain seq x y z
N MET A 1 -28.10 -15.27 1.01
CA MET A 1 -27.72 -13.93 1.56
C MET A 1 -26.50 -13.51 0.78
N THR A 2 -26.51 -12.35 0.14
CA THR A 2 -25.36 -11.85 -0.62
C THR A 2 -24.30 -11.41 0.40
N GLU A 3 -23.17 -12.11 0.38
CA GLU A 3 -22.03 -11.78 1.26
C GLU A 3 -21.57 -10.34 1.02
N GLN A 4 -21.39 -9.59 2.10
CA GLN A 4 -20.95 -8.20 2.00
C GLN A 4 -19.47 -8.17 1.56
N PRO A 5 -19.06 -7.23 0.72
CA PRO A 5 -17.68 -7.16 0.28
C PRO A 5 -16.73 -6.85 1.45
N GLU A 6 -15.61 -7.56 1.48
CA GLU A 6 -14.59 -7.38 2.52
C GLU A 6 -13.44 -6.48 2.07
N LEU A 7 -13.30 -6.22 0.78
CA LEU A 7 -12.23 -5.42 0.20
C LEU A 7 -12.77 -4.16 -0.47
N THR A 8 -12.12 -3.02 -0.21
CA THR A 8 -12.25 -1.81 -1.03
C THR A 8 -10.98 -1.57 -1.83
N VAL A 9 -11.10 -1.46 -3.15
CA VAL A 9 -10.05 -0.96 -4.04
C VAL A 9 -10.20 0.55 -4.15
N ILE A 10 -9.25 1.29 -3.61
CA ILE A 10 -9.18 2.76 -3.69
C ILE A 10 -8.39 3.13 -4.95
N MET A 11 -9.00 3.85 -5.87
CA MET A 11 -8.36 4.29 -7.11
C MET A 11 -8.31 5.83 -7.15
N PRO A 12 -7.20 6.47 -6.73
CA PRO A 12 -7.01 7.90 -6.96
C PRO A 12 -6.72 8.14 -8.43
N VAL A 13 -7.40 9.12 -9.04
CA VAL A 13 -7.23 9.46 -10.45
C VAL A 13 -7.10 10.96 -10.66
N TYR A 14 -6.16 11.35 -11.53
CA TYR A 14 -5.97 12.73 -11.97
C TYR A 14 -5.40 12.78 -13.39
N ASN A 15 -6.19 13.21 -14.37
CA ASN A 15 -5.79 13.35 -15.78
C ASN A 15 -5.16 12.05 -16.35
N VAL A 16 -5.89 10.93 -16.24
CA VAL A 16 -5.50 9.60 -16.70
C VAL A 16 -6.40 9.03 -17.79
N GLU A 17 -7.11 9.89 -18.55
CA GLU A 17 -8.08 9.47 -19.57
C GLU A 17 -7.53 8.42 -20.55
N ARG A 18 -6.23 8.48 -20.87
CA ARG A 18 -5.57 7.56 -21.83
C ARG A 18 -5.44 6.13 -21.31
N TYR A 19 -5.45 5.94 -19.99
CA TYR A 19 -5.11 4.68 -19.36
C TYR A 19 -6.27 4.07 -18.58
N LEU A 20 -7.19 4.92 -18.09
CA LEU A 20 -8.23 4.55 -17.15
C LEU A 20 -9.16 3.44 -17.66
N THR A 21 -9.48 3.44 -18.97
CA THR A 21 -10.29 2.38 -19.58
C THR A 21 -9.66 0.99 -19.37
N ARG A 22 -8.35 0.85 -19.65
CA ARG A 22 -7.63 -0.41 -19.43
C ARG A 22 -7.66 -0.82 -17.94
N ALA A 23 -7.36 0.11 -17.04
CA ALA A 23 -7.39 -0.14 -15.61
C ALA A 23 -8.76 -0.66 -15.14
N LEU A 24 -9.83 -0.02 -15.56
CA LEU A 24 -11.20 -0.39 -15.19
C LEU A 24 -11.67 -1.68 -15.86
N ASP A 25 -11.27 -1.97 -17.10
CA ASP A 25 -11.59 -3.22 -17.78
C ASP A 25 -10.99 -4.42 -17.02
N HIS A 26 -9.74 -4.35 -16.60
CA HIS A 26 -9.10 -5.41 -15.83
C HIS A 26 -9.72 -5.59 -14.44
N LEU A 27 -10.10 -4.50 -13.77
CA LEU A 27 -10.83 -4.58 -12.51
C LEU A 27 -12.25 -5.15 -12.68
N ALA A 28 -12.93 -4.86 -13.80
CA ALA A 28 -14.25 -5.41 -14.06
C ALA A 28 -14.22 -6.92 -14.45
N GLN A 29 -13.04 -7.46 -14.73
CA GLN A 29 -12.80 -8.87 -15.10
C GLN A 29 -12.18 -9.69 -13.94
N GLN A 30 -12.32 -9.23 -12.70
CA GLN A 30 -11.83 -9.99 -11.55
C GLN A 30 -12.61 -11.29 -11.35
N ASP A 31 -11.92 -12.37 -10.99
CA ASP A 31 -12.51 -13.70 -10.73
C ASP A 31 -13.55 -13.64 -9.61
N ASP A 32 -13.30 -12.81 -8.59
CA ASP A 32 -14.29 -12.48 -7.57
C ASP A 32 -14.71 -11.01 -7.70
N PRO A 33 -15.95 -10.73 -8.16
CA PRO A 33 -16.49 -9.38 -8.28
C PRO A 33 -16.98 -8.79 -6.95
N ASN A 34 -16.86 -9.51 -5.81
CA ASN A 34 -17.37 -9.09 -4.51
C ASN A 34 -16.41 -8.14 -3.78
N PHE A 35 -16.03 -7.05 -4.42
CA PHE A 35 -15.27 -5.95 -3.85
C PHE A 35 -15.93 -4.60 -4.13
N LYS A 36 -15.56 -3.57 -3.37
CA LYS A 36 -15.95 -2.16 -3.62
C LYS A 36 -14.89 -1.46 -4.45
N LEU A 37 -15.28 -0.83 -5.55
CA LEU A 37 -14.42 0.12 -6.26
C LEU A 37 -14.75 1.54 -5.81
N LEU A 38 -13.77 2.21 -5.20
CA LEU A 38 -13.85 3.60 -4.77
C LEU A 38 -12.88 4.45 -5.58
N ILE A 39 -13.41 5.17 -6.57
CA ILE A 39 -12.61 6.11 -7.37
C ILE A 39 -12.62 7.47 -6.68
N VAL A 40 -11.44 8.07 -6.50
CA VAL A 40 -11.29 9.44 -6.03
C VAL A 40 -10.71 10.29 -7.15
N ASN A 41 -11.57 11.04 -7.82
CA ASN A 41 -11.17 11.97 -8.86
C ASN A 41 -10.69 13.28 -8.25
N ASP A 42 -9.39 13.51 -8.32
CA ASP A 42 -8.69 14.65 -7.73
C ASP A 42 -8.71 15.89 -8.64
N GLY A 43 -9.90 16.25 -9.13
CA GLY A 43 -10.10 17.46 -9.93
C GLY A 43 -9.56 17.33 -11.36
N SER A 44 -9.70 16.17 -12.02
CA SER A 44 -9.31 15.99 -13.42
C SER A 44 -10.00 16.99 -14.33
N THR A 45 -9.25 17.49 -15.32
CA THR A 45 -9.69 18.46 -16.34
C THR A 45 -9.88 17.84 -17.73
N ASP A 46 -9.47 16.56 -17.88
CA ASP A 46 -9.68 15.74 -19.07
C ASP A 46 -10.94 14.87 -18.96
N ASN A 47 -11.09 13.85 -19.81
CA ASN A 47 -12.24 12.94 -19.79
C ASN A 47 -12.19 11.87 -18.68
N THR A 48 -11.21 11.89 -17.78
CA THR A 48 -11.06 10.90 -16.69
C THR A 48 -12.37 10.69 -15.92
N ARG A 49 -13.03 11.78 -15.50
CA ARG A 49 -14.30 11.70 -14.77
C ARG A 49 -15.39 11.00 -15.59
N LYS A 50 -15.57 11.40 -16.85
CA LYS A 50 -16.59 10.84 -17.75
C LYS A 50 -16.37 9.35 -17.99
N ILE A 51 -15.11 8.92 -18.19
CA ILE A 51 -14.74 7.53 -18.34
C ILE A 51 -15.07 6.77 -17.05
N ALA A 52 -14.66 7.27 -15.88
CA ALA A 52 -14.95 6.60 -14.61
C ALA A 52 -16.46 6.42 -14.37
N GLU A 53 -17.27 7.45 -14.64
CA GLU A 53 -18.73 7.41 -14.48
C GLU A 53 -19.39 6.38 -15.42
N SER A 54 -18.86 6.18 -16.63
CA SER A 54 -19.41 5.21 -17.61
C SER A 54 -19.24 3.75 -17.19
N TYR A 55 -18.37 3.45 -16.23
CA TYR A 55 -18.15 2.09 -15.71
C TYR A 55 -19.05 1.72 -14.53
N ARG A 56 -19.91 2.61 -14.06
CA ARG A 56 -20.75 2.38 -12.86
C ARG A 56 -21.49 1.05 -12.87
N GLU A 57 -22.13 0.71 -13.97
CA GLU A 57 -22.96 -0.50 -14.11
C GLU A 57 -22.12 -1.80 -14.25
N ARG A 58 -20.82 -1.67 -14.43
CA ARG A 58 -19.91 -2.83 -14.54
C ARG A 58 -19.42 -3.36 -13.20
N PHE A 59 -19.65 -2.60 -12.11
CA PHE A 59 -19.24 -2.97 -10.76
C PHE A 59 -20.44 -3.07 -9.84
N ARG A 60 -20.52 -4.15 -9.08
CA ARG A 60 -21.61 -4.37 -8.12
C ARG A 60 -21.62 -3.32 -7.02
N TYR A 61 -20.45 -2.89 -6.57
CA TYR A 61 -20.27 -1.85 -5.55
C TYR A 61 -19.32 -0.79 -6.10
N PHE A 62 -19.89 0.33 -6.52
CA PHE A 62 -19.15 1.42 -7.15
C PHE A 62 -19.44 2.76 -6.47
N LYS A 63 -18.38 3.49 -6.16
CA LYS A 63 -18.47 4.86 -5.67
C LYS A 63 -17.43 5.74 -6.34
N ILE A 64 -17.82 6.92 -6.77
CA ILE A 64 -16.90 7.96 -7.23
C ILE A 64 -17.04 9.20 -6.35
N ILE A 65 -15.91 9.76 -5.93
CA ILE A 65 -15.81 11.02 -5.21
C ILE A 65 -15.07 12.01 -6.09
N ASN A 66 -15.74 13.10 -6.45
CA ASN A 66 -15.12 14.20 -7.16
C ASN A 66 -14.73 15.29 -6.16
N LYS A 67 -13.49 15.75 -6.19
CA LYS A 67 -12.97 16.81 -5.30
C LYS A 67 -12.09 17.80 -6.05
N HIS A 68 -11.81 18.94 -5.46
CA HIS A 68 -10.78 19.85 -5.96
C HIS A 68 -9.40 19.19 -5.84
N ASN A 69 -8.51 19.50 -6.79
CA ASN A 69 -7.16 18.94 -6.79
C ASN A 69 -6.43 19.29 -5.49
N GLY A 70 -5.96 18.27 -4.81
CA GLY A 70 -5.20 18.34 -3.56
C GLY A 70 -3.94 17.46 -3.57
N GLY A 71 -3.71 16.77 -4.70
CA GLY A 71 -2.58 15.86 -4.90
C GLY A 71 -2.85 14.44 -4.42
N LEU A 72 -1.97 13.52 -4.83
CA LEU A 72 -2.12 12.07 -4.64
C LEU A 72 -2.33 11.67 -3.17
N SER A 73 -1.54 12.24 -2.25
CA SER A 73 -1.69 12.00 -0.81
C SER A 73 -3.07 12.38 -0.28
N ASP A 74 -3.61 13.51 -0.75
CA ASP A 74 -4.94 13.98 -0.36
C ASP A 74 -6.04 13.07 -0.93
N ALA A 75 -5.93 12.69 -2.18
CA ALA A 75 -6.86 11.76 -2.83
C ALA A 75 -6.88 10.39 -2.11
N ARG A 76 -5.70 9.83 -1.77
CA ARG A 76 -5.60 8.59 -0.98
C ARG A 76 -6.23 8.73 0.41
N ASN A 77 -6.01 9.85 1.09
CA ASN A 77 -6.63 10.11 2.40
C ASN A 77 -8.16 10.21 2.33
N VAL A 78 -8.69 10.86 1.30
CA VAL A 78 -10.13 10.90 1.04
C VAL A 78 -10.66 9.49 0.77
N GLY A 79 -9.92 8.69 0.00
CA GLY A 79 -10.24 7.28 -0.22
C GLY A 79 -10.35 6.51 1.10
N ILE A 80 -9.31 6.53 1.93
CA ILE A 80 -9.29 5.83 3.24
C ILE A 80 -10.45 6.26 4.13
N ALA A 81 -10.75 7.56 4.19
CA ALA A 81 -11.85 8.09 5.01
C ALA A 81 -13.23 7.55 4.60
N ASN A 82 -13.37 7.08 3.37
CA ASN A 82 -14.61 6.54 2.80
C ASN A 82 -14.63 5.01 2.67
N VAL A 83 -13.63 4.30 3.17
CA VAL A 83 -13.63 2.82 3.26
C VAL A 83 -14.54 2.40 4.40
N ASP A 84 -15.37 1.39 4.18
CA ASP A 84 -16.26 0.78 5.19
C ASP A 84 -16.12 -0.76 5.26
N THR A 85 -15.19 -1.33 4.47
CA THR A 85 -14.81 -2.74 4.48
C THR A 85 -13.65 -2.98 5.45
N PRO A 86 -13.48 -4.23 5.97
CA PRO A 86 -12.37 -4.54 6.86
C PRO A 86 -10.99 -4.37 6.21
N TYR A 87 -10.89 -4.59 4.90
CA TYR A 87 -9.64 -4.50 4.14
C TYR A 87 -9.73 -3.46 3.03
N PHE A 88 -8.59 -2.90 2.66
CA PHE A 88 -8.48 -2.05 1.48
C PHE A 88 -7.12 -2.21 0.80
N THR A 89 -7.08 -1.86 -0.47
CA THR A 89 -5.87 -1.75 -1.29
C THR A 89 -5.94 -0.48 -2.13
N PHE A 90 -4.82 -0.08 -2.72
CA PHE A 90 -4.77 1.00 -3.71
C PHE A 90 -4.55 0.43 -5.10
N HIS A 91 -5.04 1.16 -6.10
CA HIS A 91 -4.80 0.88 -7.51
C HIS A 91 -4.62 2.21 -8.25
N ASP A 92 -3.48 2.39 -8.90
CA ASP A 92 -3.23 3.62 -9.66
C ASP A 92 -3.94 3.55 -11.02
N GLY A 93 -4.54 4.67 -11.44
CA GLY A 93 -5.44 4.72 -12.61
C GLY A 93 -4.76 4.51 -13.97
N ASP A 94 -3.45 4.41 -14.03
CA ASP A 94 -2.64 4.15 -15.22
C ASP A 94 -2.10 2.72 -15.31
N ASP A 95 -2.28 1.92 -14.27
CA ASP A 95 -1.86 0.53 -14.15
C ASP A 95 -3.01 -0.45 -14.44
N TRP A 96 -2.75 -1.76 -14.38
CA TRP A 96 -3.78 -2.81 -14.45
C TRP A 96 -3.41 -4.03 -13.61
N VAL A 97 -4.34 -4.97 -13.49
CA VAL A 97 -4.19 -6.13 -12.61
C VAL A 97 -4.66 -7.43 -13.28
N ASP A 98 -4.10 -8.56 -12.85
CA ASP A 98 -4.60 -9.88 -13.20
C ASP A 98 -5.94 -10.19 -12.51
N SER A 99 -6.70 -11.14 -13.06
CA SER A 99 -8.06 -11.48 -12.59
C SER A 99 -8.13 -11.98 -11.13
N GLY A 100 -7.05 -12.49 -10.58
CA GLY A 100 -6.96 -12.97 -9.20
C GLY A 100 -6.57 -11.90 -8.16
N TYR A 101 -6.42 -10.62 -8.55
CA TYR A 101 -5.87 -9.58 -7.66
C TYR A 101 -6.74 -9.30 -6.44
N THR A 102 -8.05 -9.11 -6.62
CA THR A 102 -8.96 -8.80 -5.49
C THR A 102 -9.14 -9.97 -4.55
N ALA A 103 -9.34 -11.18 -5.11
CA ALA A 103 -9.46 -12.40 -4.33
C ALA A 103 -8.19 -12.72 -3.52
N PHE A 104 -7.01 -12.41 -4.07
CA PHE A 104 -5.74 -12.61 -3.37
C PHE A 104 -5.70 -11.91 -2.00
N PHE A 105 -6.11 -10.65 -1.92
CA PHE A 105 -6.04 -9.91 -0.65
C PHE A 105 -7.00 -10.48 0.39
N VAL A 106 -8.22 -10.80 0.01
CA VAL A 106 -9.22 -11.36 0.93
C VAL A 106 -8.74 -12.72 1.44
N ASN A 107 -8.36 -13.62 0.54
CA ASN A 107 -7.88 -14.96 0.90
C ASN A 107 -6.61 -14.88 1.76
N ALA A 108 -5.65 -14.01 1.42
CA ALA A 108 -4.43 -13.86 2.19
C ALA A 108 -4.66 -13.36 3.62
N PHE A 109 -5.66 -12.50 3.85
CA PHE A 109 -6.03 -12.09 5.20
C PHE A 109 -6.76 -13.18 5.99
N HIS A 110 -7.56 -14.02 5.32
CA HIS A 110 -8.22 -15.16 5.94
C HIS A 110 -7.21 -16.26 6.30
N ASP A 111 -6.30 -16.59 5.38
CA ASP A 111 -5.27 -17.61 5.59
C ASP A 111 -4.20 -17.19 6.60
N HIS A 112 -3.98 -15.88 6.74
CA HIS A 112 -2.99 -15.27 7.64
C HIS A 112 -3.61 -14.20 8.54
N PRO A 113 -4.51 -14.58 9.49
CA PRO A 113 -5.24 -13.62 10.32
C PRO A 113 -4.33 -12.74 11.19
N ASP A 114 -3.13 -13.20 11.51
CA ASP A 114 -2.11 -12.42 12.23
C ASP A 114 -1.43 -11.36 11.36
N ALA A 115 -1.52 -11.45 10.03
CA ALA A 115 -0.96 -10.45 9.14
C ALA A 115 -1.82 -9.17 9.19
N ALA A 116 -1.20 -8.07 9.52
CA ALA A 116 -1.85 -6.75 9.43
C ALA A 116 -1.77 -6.17 8.02
N MET A 117 -0.75 -6.56 7.25
CA MET A 117 -0.55 -6.19 5.86
C MET A 117 -0.25 -7.45 5.03
N VAL A 118 -0.79 -7.51 3.83
CA VAL A 118 -0.47 -8.53 2.83
C VAL A 118 0.07 -7.87 1.56
N SER A 119 0.91 -8.57 0.80
CA SER A 119 1.52 -8.02 -0.43
C SER A 119 1.65 -9.09 -1.50
N CYS A 120 1.33 -8.76 -2.74
CA CYS A 120 1.61 -9.57 -3.92
C CYS A 120 2.85 -9.10 -4.67
N GLY A 121 3.36 -9.94 -5.57
CA GLY A 121 4.33 -9.56 -6.58
C GLY A 121 3.72 -8.67 -7.67
N PHE A 122 4.57 -8.18 -8.57
CA PHE A 122 4.12 -7.33 -9.68
C PHE A 122 5.01 -7.49 -10.92
N TRP A 123 4.46 -7.09 -12.05
CA TRP A 123 5.13 -6.97 -13.34
C TRP A 123 5.62 -5.54 -13.54
N LEU A 124 6.76 -5.38 -14.21
CA LEU A 124 7.21 -4.10 -14.76
C LEU A 124 6.95 -4.10 -16.25
N ASP A 125 6.00 -3.33 -16.69
CA ASP A 125 5.63 -3.19 -18.09
C ASP A 125 6.17 -1.87 -18.66
N TYR A 126 6.71 -1.91 -19.87
CA TYR A 126 7.36 -0.77 -20.50
C TYR A 126 6.72 -0.46 -21.84
N GLU A 127 6.60 0.84 -22.16
CA GLU A 127 6.01 1.33 -23.40
C GLU A 127 6.66 0.78 -24.68
N ASN A 128 7.95 0.51 -24.63
CA ASN A 128 8.75 0.13 -25.80
C ASN A 128 9.37 -1.28 -25.70
N LYS A 129 8.90 -2.13 -24.78
CA LYS A 129 9.39 -3.51 -24.65
C LYS A 129 8.22 -4.47 -24.70
N GLN A 130 8.34 -5.49 -25.57
CA GLN A 130 7.42 -6.61 -25.54
C GLN A 130 7.77 -7.50 -24.33
N GLY A 131 6.84 -7.65 -23.42
CA GLY A 131 6.92 -8.53 -22.27
C GLY A 131 7.16 -7.83 -20.95
N SER A 132 6.57 -8.42 -19.92
CA SER A 132 6.72 -8.02 -18.53
C SER A 132 7.90 -8.74 -17.90
N VAL A 133 8.56 -8.08 -16.95
CA VAL A 133 9.61 -8.71 -16.14
C VAL A 133 9.02 -9.04 -14.79
N PRO A 134 8.87 -10.32 -14.41
CA PRO A 134 8.33 -10.67 -13.11
C PRO A 134 9.30 -10.23 -12.02
N VAL A 135 8.79 -9.50 -11.06
CA VAL A 135 9.53 -9.16 -9.83
C VAL A 135 9.06 -10.10 -8.74
N THR A 136 9.66 -11.29 -8.71
CA THR A 136 9.29 -12.33 -7.76
C THR A 136 10.30 -12.39 -6.61
N LYS A 137 9.82 -12.39 -5.38
CA LYS A 137 10.61 -12.77 -4.21
C LYS A 137 9.92 -13.86 -3.42
N LYS A 138 10.73 -14.61 -2.67
CA LYS A 138 10.26 -15.68 -1.80
C LYS A 138 9.22 -15.14 -0.81
N VAL A 139 8.24 -15.97 -0.51
CA VAL A 139 7.28 -15.79 0.59
C VAL A 139 8.06 -15.47 1.88
N VAL A 140 7.82 -14.31 2.44
CA VAL A 140 8.36 -13.92 3.74
C VAL A 140 7.20 -13.95 4.72
N ARG A 141 7.12 -15.01 5.51
CA ARG A 141 6.15 -15.09 6.62
C ARG A 141 6.55 -14.15 7.74
N GLY A 142 5.54 -13.59 8.38
CA GLY A 142 5.61 -12.52 9.35
C GLY A 142 6.84 -12.53 10.24
N MET A 143 7.53 -11.42 10.26
CA MET A 143 8.60 -11.16 11.22
C MET A 143 8.05 -10.37 12.40
N LYS A 144 8.39 -10.79 13.62
CA LYS A 144 8.04 -10.09 14.86
C LYS A 144 9.28 -9.42 15.46
N GLY A 145 9.11 -8.34 16.19
CA GLY A 145 10.14 -7.69 16.98
C GLY A 145 11.35 -7.19 16.17
N LYS A 146 12.57 -7.50 16.62
CA LYS A 146 13.83 -7.01 16.03
C LYS A 146 14.00 -7.33 14.55
N ALA A 147 13.50 -8.49 14.10
CA ALA A 147 13.57 -8.88 12.71
C ALA A 147 12.73 -7.98 11.80
N ARG A 148 11.55 -7.52 12.28
CA ARG A 148 10.72 -6.51 11.61
C ARG A 148 11.47 -5.19 11.45
N THR A 149 12.09 -4.73 12.54
CA THR A 149 12.84 -3.48 12.54
C THR A 149 14.06 -3.56 11.64
N TYR A 150 14.78 -4.68 11.64
CA TYR A 150 15.91 -4.90 10.73
C TYR A 150 15.49 -4.81 9.26
N GLN A 151 14.35 -5.38 8.87
CA GLN A 151 13.83 -5.22 7.51
C GLN A 151 13.42 -3.78 7.17
N LEU A 152 12.92 -3.02 8.14
CA LEU A 152 12.63 -1.60 7.95
C LEU A 152 13.90 -0.78 7.75
N ILE A 153 15.01 -1.18 8.39
CA ILE A 153 16.31 -0.47 8.35
C ILE A 153 17.16 -0.91 7.17
N SER A 154 17.16 -2.19 6.82
CA SER A 154 18.15 -2.82 5.91
C SER A 154 18.20 -2.23 4.50
N ASN A 155 17.31 -1.32 4.15
CA ASN A 155 17.40 -0.59 2.90
C ASN A 155 16.85 0.86 3.00
N PRO A 156 17.49 1.76 3.79
CA PRO A 156 17.04 3.13 3.91
C PRO A 156 17.24 3.96 2.63
N PHE A 157 18.17 3.56 1.75
CA PHE A 157 18.56 4.31 0.54
C PHE A 157 18.20 3.61 -0.77
N GLY A 158 17.57 2.47 -0.72
CA GLY A 158 17.41 1.57 -1.85
C GLY A 158 16.39 1.97 -2.91
N SER A 159 15.86 3.19 -2.88
CA SER A 159 14.78 3.59 -3.79
C SER A 159 15.24 4.10 -5.16
N LEU A 160 16.52 4.45 -5.33
CA LEU A 160 16.95 5.15 -6.54
C LEU A 160 17.78 4.31 -7.51
N CYS A 161 18.40 3.22 -7.10
CA CYS A 161 19.44 2.58 -7.90
C CYS A 161 19.34 1.07 -8.09
N ASP A 162 18.34 0.39 -7.50
CA ASP A 162 18.39 -1.07 -7.51
C ASP A 162 17.01 -1.69 -7.77
N ASN A 163 16.92 -2.47 -8.86
CA ASN A 163 15.75 -3.33 -9.14
C ASN A 163 15.42 -4.27 -7.96
N HIS A 164 16.37 -4.48 -7.05
CA HIS A 164 16.18 -5.23 -5.80
C HIS A 164 15.33 -4.49 -4.79
N CYS A 165 15.23 -3.16 -4.85
CA CYS A 165 14.37 -2.35 -3.99
C CYS A 165 12.89 -2.47 -4.28
N LEU A 166 12.55 -2.63 -5.54
CA LEU A 166 11.19 -2.91 -5.99
C LEU A 166 10.68 -4.22 -5.40
N ALA A 167 11.59 -5.08 -5.00
CA ALA A 167 11.34 -6.40 -4.47
C ALA A 167 11.39 -6.51 -2.94
N THR A 168 11.60 -5.42 -2.17
CA THR A 168 11.39 -5.48 -0.72
C THR A 168 9.89 -5.37 -0.45
N PRO A 169 9.28 -6.44 0.08
CA PRO A 169 7.82 -6.52 0.18
C PRO A 169 7.21 -5.48 1.13
N VAL A 170 8.03 -4.89 1.97
CA VAL A 170 7.60 -4.04 3.09
C VAL A 170 7.65 -2.56 2.78
N LYS A 171 8.66 -2.11 2.03
CA LYS A 171 8.82 -0.72 1.60
C LYS A 171 8.35 -0.54 0.17
N GLY A 172 8.16 0.67 -0.25
CA GLY A 172 7.79 1.01 -1.61
C GLY A 172 6.29 1.17 -1.76
N TYR A 173 5.80 0.83 -2.90
CA TYR A 173 4.47 1.15 -3.39
C TYR A 173 3.33 0.67 -2.49
N THR A 174 2.19 1.34 -2.56
CA THR A 174 0.97 0.96 -1.83
C THR A 174 0.05 0.06 -2.65
N TRP A 175 0.15 0.09 -3.98
CA TRP A 175 -0.78 -0.57 -4.88
C TRP A 175 -0.66 -2.11 -4.94
N ASN A 176 0.46 -2.69 -4.49
CA ASN A 176 0.60 -4.16 -4.37
C ASN A 176 0.37 -4.65 -2.93
N LYS A 177 -0.29 -3.86 -2.10
CA LYS A 177 -0.52 -4.16 -0.68
C LYS A 177 -1.97 -4.05 -0.28
N GLY A 178 -2.40 -5.00 0.55
CA GLY A 178 -3.66 -4.94 1.27
C GLY A 178 -3.44 -4.54 2.73
N TYR A 179 -4.35 -3.78 3.29
CA TYR A 179 -4.28 -3.19 4.64
C TYR A 179 -5.55 -3.47 5.43
N LYS A 180 -5.42 -3.69 6.74
CA LYS A 180 -6.56 -3.70 7.67
C LYS A 180 -6.98 -2.28 8.02
N LEU A 181 -8.22 -1.92 7.77
CA LEU A 181 -8.75 -0.58 8.06
C LEU A 181 -8.67 -0.24 9.54
N ALA A 182 -8.88 -1.22 10.42
CA ALA A 182 -8.81 -1.05 11.87
C ALA A 182 -7.48 -0.43 12.32
N VAL A 183 -6.35 -0.87 11.75
CA VAL A 183 -5.02 -0.32 12.09
C VAL A 183 -4.94 1.17 11.76
N VAL A 184 -5.44 1.56 10.58
CA VAL A 184 -5.42 2.95 10.14
C VAL A 184 -6.29 3.82 11.02
N ARG A 185 -7.50 3.37 11.35
CA ARG A 185 -8.47 4.11 12.18
C ARG A 185 -7.99 4.26 13.63
N GLN A 186 -7.54 3.18 14.25
CA GLN A 186 -7.08 3.20 15.65
C GLN A 186 -5.86 4.09 15.87
N ASN A 187 -5.01 4.22 14.85
CA ASN A 187 -3.77 4.98 14.95
C ASN A 187 -3.80 6.31 14.17
N HIS A 188 -4.95 6.69 13.63
CA HIS A 188 -5.13 7.93 12.86
C HIS A 188 -4.09 8.11 11.74
N LEU A 189 -3.76 7.00 11.05
CA LEU A 189 -2.77 7.02 9.98
C LEU A 189 -3.30 7.76 8.76
N SER A 190 -2.42 8.54 8.14
CA SER A 190 -2.73 9.25 6.91
C SER A 190 -1.47 9.49 6.08
N PHE A 191 -1.64 9.60 4.77
CA PHE A 191 -0.57 10.07 3.89
C PHE A 191 -0.21 11.50 4.21
N LYS A 192 1.10 11.79 4.23
CA LYS A 192 1.61 13.15 4.48
C LYS A 192 1.37 14.01 3.25
N LYS A 193 0.56 15.06 3.42
CA LYS A 193 0.44 16.13 2.41
C LYS A 193 1.76 16.91 2.33
N ASN A 194 2.00 17.59 1.24
CA ASN A 194 3.21 18.43 1.02
C ASN A 194 4.53 17.64 0.90
N LEU A 195 4.44 16.38 0.45
CA LEU A 195 5.56 15.61 -0.05
C LEU A 195 5.26 15.21 -1.48
N ALA A 196 6.16 15.56 -2.39
CA ALA A 196 6.05 15.18 -3.80
C ALA A 196 6.59 13.78 -4.07
N PHE A 197 7.25 13.16 -3.08
CA PHE A 197 7.93 11.87 -3.25
C PHE A 197 8.03 11.09 -1.93
N MET A 198 7.98 9.75 -2.01
CA MET A 198 8.10 8.81 -0.88
C MET A 198 6.94 8.87 0.15
N GLU A 199 5.80 9.45 -0.18
CA GLU A 199 4.63 9.50 0.70
C GLU A 199 4.09 8.09 1.03
N ASP A 200 4.17 7.19 0.07
CA ASP A 200 3.81 5.77 0.16
C ASP A 200 4.76 5.00 1.09
N GLN A 201 6.07 5.23 0.98
CA GLN A 201 7.05 4.61 1.88
C GLN A 201 6.84 5.05 3.32
N ILE A 202 6.58 6.34 3.56
CA ILE A 202 6.29 6.84 4.91
C ILE A 202 5.04 6.18 5.46
N PHE A 203 3.97 6.08 4.66
CA PHE A 203 2.73 5.44 5.09
C PHE A 203 2.96 3.96 5.44
N ASN A 204 3.65 3.22 4.58
CA ASN A 204 3.97 1.81 4.81
C ASN A 204 4.82 1.60 6.08
N VAL A 205 5.85 2.43 6.29
CA VAL A 205 6.71 2.33 7.48
C VAL A 205 5.94 2.70 8.74
N GLN A 206 5.07 3.73 8.71
CA GLN A 206 4.20 4.06 9.84
C GLN A 206 3.26 2.91 10.18
N TYR A 207 2.62 2.32 9.16
CA TYR A 207 1.70 1.22 9.32
C TYR A 207 2.38 0.00 9.96
N LEU A 208 3.54 -0.38 9.44
CA LEU A 208 4.28 -1.54 9.92
C LEU A 208 4.91 -1.35 11.30
N ALA A 209 5.28 -0.12 11.65
CA ALA A 209 5.78 0.18 13.00
C ALA A 209 4.71 -0.01 14.10
N LEU A 210 3.43 -0.05 13.72
CA LEU A 210 2.29 -0.22 14.62
C LEU A 210 1.71 -1.64 14.61
N THR A 211 2.29 -2.55 13.82
CA THR A 211 1.74 -3.89 13.59
C THR A 211 2.80 -4.97 13.81
N GLU A 212 2.37 -6.20 14.07
CA GLU A 212 3.28 -7.30 14.42
C GLU A 212 3.45 -8.35 13.32
N GLY A 213 2.74 -8.25 12.20
CA GLY A 213 2.82 -9.26 11.16
C GLY A 213 2.51 -8.74 9.78
N PHE A 214 3.16 -9.30 8.79
CA PHE A 214 2.84 -9.11 7.38
C PHE A 214 3.07 -10.41 6.61
N TYR A 215 2.32 -10.57 5.54
CA TYR A 215 2.45 -11.68 4.61
C TYR A 215 2.79 -11.15 3.22
N CYS A 216 3.73 -11.81 2.56
CA CYS A 216 4.11 -11.48 1.19
C CYS A 216 4.14 -12.74 0.34
N ASP A 217 3.48 -12.66 -0.81
CA ASP A 217 3.53 -13.67 -1.85
C ASP A 217 4.28 -13.11 -3.06
N SER A 218 5.03 -13.97 -3.73
CA SER A 218 5.73 -13.64 -4.95
C SER A 218 4.85 -13.65 -6.20
N LYS A 219 3.58 -14.09 -6.08
CA LYS A 219 2.65 -14.14 -7.22
C LYS A 219 2.46 -12.75 -7.80
N PRO A 220 2.87 -12.50 -9.05
CA PRO A 220 2.74 -11.19 -9.66
C PRO A 220 1.30 -11.01 -10.13
N LEU A 221 0.59 -10.07 -9.51
CA LEU A 221 -0.83 -9.81 -9.80
C LEU A 221 -1.10 -8.36 -10.22
N TYR A 222 -0.11 -7.50 -10.10
CA TYR A 222 -0.20 -6.09 -10.44
C TYR A 222 0.75 -5.75 -11.57
N HIS A 223 0.30 -5.01 -12.58
CA HIS A 223 1.08 -4.54 -13.71
C HIS A 223 1.40 -3.06 -13.55
N TYR A 224 2.64 -2.75 -13.20
CA TYR A 224 3.12 -1.39 -13.04
C TYR A 224 3.64 -0.85 -14.37
N TRP A 225 2.90 0.09 -14.95
CA TRP A 225 3.19 0.68 -16.25
C TRP A 225 4.27 1.75 -16.18
N GLN A 226 5.42 1.48 -16.79
CA GLN A 226 6.56 2.39 -16.85
C GLN A 226 6.48 3.28 -18.08
N ARG A 227 5.99 4.49 -17.92
CA ARG A 227 5.88 5.48 -18.99
C ARG A 227 6.91 6.61 -18.83
N LYS A 228 7.34 7.22 -19.94
CA LYS A 228 8.33 8.30 -19.95
C LYS A 228 7.85 9.57 -19.26
N ASP A 229 6.55 9.81 -19.25
CA ASP A 229 5.90 10.97 -18.64
C ASP A 229 5.44 10.73 -17.18
N SER A 230 5.75 9.57 -16.61
CA SER A 230 5.50 9.25 -15.20
C SER A 230 6.19 10.26 -14.28
N MET A 231 5.55 10.56 -13.14
CA MET A 231 6.11 11.46 -12.10
C MET A 231 7.50 11.00 -11.64
N VAL A 232 7.76 9.70 -11.62
CA VAL A 232 9.04 9.10 -11.21
C VAL A 232 10.18 9.44 -12.19
N HIS A 233 9.87 9.64 -13.48
CA HIS A 233 10.85 9.96 -14.51
C HIS A 233 11.03 11.48 -14.76
N ARG A 234 10.16 12.31 -14.18
CA ARG A 234 10.30 13.77 -14.25
C ARG A 234 11.17 14.24 -13.12
N PHE A 235 12.49 14.44 -13.40
CA PHE A 235 13.36 15.08 -12.41
C PHE A 235 12.81 16.47 -12.04
N ASN A 236 12.48 16.63 -10.76
CA ASN A 236 12.06 17.89 -10.18
C ASN A 236 13.04 18.21 -9.03
N SER A 237 13.64 19.38 -9.04
CA SER A 237 14.58 19.82 -7.98
C SER A 237 13.99 19.74 -6.57
N LYS A 238 12.66 19.81 -6.44
CA LYS A 238 11.95 19.59 -5.15
C LYS A 238 12.05 18.16 -4.64
N MET A 239 12.36 17.18 -5.50
CA MET A 239 12.49 15.76 -5.08
C MET A 239 13.69 15.55 -4.16
N ILE A 240 14.75 16.33 -4.29
CA ILE A 240 15.96 16.22 -3.43
C ILE A 240 15.62 16.56 -1.96
N PRO A 241 15.13 17.77 -1.64
CA PRO A 241 14.77 18.10 -0.25
C PRO A 241 13.64 17.21 0.30
N ASP A 242 12.67 16.81 -0.53
CA ASP A 242 11.60 15.91 -0.10
C ASP A 242 12.13 14.51 0.24
N ASN A 243 13.12 14.00 -0.50
CA ASN A 243 13.79 12.75 -0.19
C ASN A 243 14.49 12.79 1.17
N PHE A 244 15.26 13.85 1.46
CA PHE A 244 15.90 14.05 2.77
C PHE A 244 14.86 14.13 3.89
N LYS A 245 13.78 14.89 3.70
CA LYS A 245 12.68 15.02 4.65
C LYS A 245 11.98 13.69 4.90
N ALA A 246 11.69 12.94 3.85
CA ALA A 246 11.06 11.63 3.94
C ALA A 246 11.94 10.64 4.70
N ASN A 247 13.24 10.53 4.35
CA ASN A 247 14.19 9.66 5.05
C ASN A 247 14.35 10.04 6.53
N TYR A 248 14.35 11.34 6.86
CA TYR A 248 14.37 11.79 8.26
C TYR A 248 13.13 11.35 9.02
N ILE A 249 11.93 11.47 8.41
CA ILE A 249 10.67 11.01 9.00
C ILE A 249 10.71 9.50 9.21
N ILE A 250 11.15 8.73 8.20
CA ILE A 250 11.29 7.27 8.27
C ILE A 250 12.24 6.87 9.40
N ALA A 251 13.42 7.49 9.48
CA ALA A 251 14.38 7.23 10.54
C ALA A 251 13.80 7.48 11.93
N LYS A 252 13.07 8.58 12.12
CA LYS A 252 12.38 8.88 13.40
C LYS A 252 11.35 7.80 13.77
N ILE A 253 10.58 7.31 12.82
CA ILE A 253 9.58 6.27 13.07
C ILE A 253 10.28 4.98 13.52
N ILE A 254 11.34 4.60 12.82
CA ILE A 254 12.13 3.39 13.11
C ILE A 254 12.75 3.48 14.50
N ILE A 255 13.42 4.59 14.83
CA ILE A 255 14.05 4.80 16.16
C ILE A 255 13.01 4.72 17.27
N ARG A 256 11.84 5.34 17.09
CA ARG A 256 10.75 5.27 18.08
C ARG A 256 10.23 3.84 18.25
N SER A 257 10.06 3.10 17.16
CA SER A 257 9.62 1.70 17.21
C SER A 257 10.62 0.83 17.98
N LEU A 258 11.94 0.98 17.71
CA LEU A 258 13.01 0.29 18.44
C LEU A 258 13.00 0.59 19.95
N TRP A 259 12.83 1.86 20.30
CA TRP A 259 12.82 2.28 21.69
C TRP A 259 11.61 1.72 22.45
N HIS A 260 10.43 1.66 21.81
CA HIS A 260 9.25 1.04 22.40
C HIS A 260 9.40 -0.47 22.59
N GLU A 261 10.01 -1.17 21.63
CA GLU A 261 10.29 -2.60 21.73
C GLU A 261 11.28 -2.88 22.87
N HIS A 262 12.35 -2.11 22.98
CA HIS A 262 13.32 -2.22 24.06
C HIS A 262 12.70 -2.00 25.46
N LYS A 263 11.80 -1.01 25.59
CA LYS A 263 11.07 -0.79 26.86
C LYS A 263 10.14 -1.96 27.21
N LYS A 264 9.44 -2.54 26.23
CA LYS A 264 8.58 -3.71 26.45
C LYS A 264 9.40 -4.92 26.93
N GLU A 265 10.53 -5.19 26.27
CA GLU A 265 11.43 -6.30 26.64
C GLU A 265 11.96 -6.14 28.07
N ASN A 266 12.43 -4.94 28.44
CA ASN A 266 12.96 -4.67 29.79
C ASN A 266 11.87 -4.68 30.87
N GLY A 267 10.69 -4.15 30.60
CA GLY A 267 9.55 -4.21 31.51
C GLY A 267 9.00 -5.63 31.72
N SER A 268 9.07 -6.48 30.69
CA SER A 268 8.71 -7.89 30.81
C SER A 268 9.74 -8.69 31.60
N ASN A 269 11.03 -8.43 31.41
CA ASN A 269 12.11 -9.04 32.15
C ASN A 269 12.07 -8.67 33.64
N GLN A 270 11.77 -7.42 33.96
CA GLN A 270 11.64 -6.96 35.35
C GLN A 270 10.45 -7.62 36.06
N LYS A 271 9.32 -7.81 35.39
CA LYS A 271 8.16 -8.55 35.93
C LYS A 271 8.47 -10.04 36.16
N LEU A 272 9.23 -10.67 35.27
CA LEU A 272 9.66 -12.06 35.41
C LEU A 272 10.63 -12.24 36.60
N ILE A 273 11.56 -11.30 36.82
CA ILE A 273 12.46 -11.28 37.96
C ILE A 273 11.65 -11.12 39.25
N GLU A 274 10.73 -10.14 39.30
CA GLU A 274 9.88 -9.92 40.49
C GLU A 274 8.93 -11.11 40.78
N ALA A 275 8.46 -11.82 39.75
CA ALA A 275 7.66 -13.03 39.94
C ALA A 275 8.52 -14.20 40.49
N SER A 276 9.74 -14.39 39.96
CA SER A 276 10.68 -15.39 40.41
C SER A 276 11.14 -15.18 41.88
N GLU A 277 11.28 -13.91 42.30
CA GLU A 277 11.62 -13.56 43.66
C GLU A 277 10.46 -13.77 44.66
N ARG A 278 9.18 -13.70 44.18
CA ARG A 278 7.99 -14.02 44.98
C ARG A 278 7.79 -15.50 45.21
N ASP A 279 8.14 -16.35 44.22
CA ASP A 279 8.05 -17.81 44.34
C ASP A 279 9.17 -18.44 45.22
N GLN A 280 10.19 -17.66 45.59
CA GLN A 280 11.28 -18.08 46.46
C GLN A 280 11.12 -17.62 47.91
N ARG A 281 10.01 -16.91 48.23
CA ARG A 281 9.63 -16.52 49.61
C ARG A 281 8.40 -17.30 50.05
#